data_d801181e858dd0b586c3785021096847
#
_entry.id   d801181e858dd0b586c3785021096847
#
_cell.length_a   1.000
_cell.length_b   1.000
_cell.length_c   1.000
_cell.angle_alpha   90.00
_cell.angle_beta   90.00
_cell.angle_gamma   90.00
#
_symmetry.space_group_name_H-M   'P 1'
#
loop_
_entity.id
_entity.type
_entity.pdbx_description
1 polymer ?
#
loop_
_entity_poly.entity_id
_entity_poly.type
_entity_poly.pdbx_seq_one_letter_code
_entity_poly.pdbx_strand_id
1 'polypeptide(L)'
;MFLSTILMTLAAAIAFAEPVLKDGWDAKQAGDKVMAGMIKVSAAQVKGAHDADLALVGDRAYVVEHDNDIKPGHGAGNAQYCVLTVINLKSMQVERVIPMAKSAEAFANVKLPSGACFVPRVIRLDEHTHRSYVACADQSGRRQSQTWYRDFDLRLQAFSPDIHRVKLRTADGTFDMEPRYFHADAAKQGFQEPAKAFGLYLLDSFKQIDGRTLLAINNFPGAQNALATLNEARDTIEVIGHYNEPSEARLTESSVNRLPDGTWMAICRSESGNRNYRFVTSADGKTWTRGEERPFVSKGSNSKPTFDKFDGIYYLGWQEASKIVEGHGAGRYIFNLDVSRDGTTWERKYRFESNDSFQYPTFRQHDGSVWFTVTQGKGGSTDRIMFGKLE
;
A
#
# COMPACT_ATOMS: atom_id res chain seq x y z
N MET A 1 -10.10 13.46 -67.69
CA MET A 1 -9.95 12.25 -66.91
C MET A 1 -9.76 12.67 -65.43
N PHE A 2 -10.87 12.82 -64.68
CA PHE A 2 -10.86 13.31 -63.29
C PHE A 2 -10.90 12.10 -62.39
N LEU A 3 -9.85 11.90 -61.59
CA LEU A 3 -9.83 10.93 -60.50
C LEU A 3 -10.51 11.57 -59.28
N SER A 4 -11.68 11.05 -58.89
CA SER A 4 -12.30 11.37 -57.60
C SER A 4 -11.70 10.47 -56.53
N THR A 5 -10.95 11.06 -55.64
CA THR A 5 -10.44 10.40 -54.42
C THR A 5 -11.56 10.39 -53.37
N ILE A 6 -12.14 9.22 -53.10
CA ILE A 6 -13.11 9.04 -52.02
C ILE A 6 -12.31 8.91 -50.70
N LEU A 7 -12.42 9.95 -49.86
CA LEU A 7 -11.93 9.93 -48.49
C LEU A 7 -12.93 9.13 -47.64
N MET A 8 -12.61 7.87 -47.31
CA MET A 8 -13.33 7.12 -46.26
C MET A 8 -12.87 7.61 -44.89
N THR A 9 -13.68 8.40 -44.24
CA THR A 9 -13.55 8.70 -42.81
C THR A 9 -13.97 7.47 -42.03
N LEU A 10 -13.00 6.75 -41.44
CA LEU A 10 -13.26 5.73 -40.45
C LEU A 10 -13.70 6.46 -39.17
N ALA A 11 -14.99 6.49 -38.87
CA ALA A 11 -15.50 6.82 -37.56
C ALA A 11 -15.17 5.65 -36.64
N ALA A 12 -14.13 5.79 -35.80
CA ALA A 12 -13.89 4.86 -34.68
C ALA A 12 -15.10 4.98 -33.77
N ALA A 13 -15.93 3.93 -33.72
CA ALA A 13 -16.96 3.80 -32.71
C ALA A 13 -16.22 3.70 -31.36
N ILE A 14 -16.37 4.70 -30.50
CA ILE A 14 -15.96 4.63 -29.10
C ILE A 14 -16.90 3.59 -28.47
N ALA A 15 -16.43 2.36 -28.35
CA ALA A 15 -17.11 1.35 -27.56
C ALA A 15 -17.04 1.84 -26.10
N PHE A 16 -18.14 2.32 -25.58
CA PHE A 16 -18.28 2.54 -24.14
C PHE A 16 -18.10 1.17 -23.48
N ALA A 17 -17.13 1.07 -22.55
CA ALA A 17 -16.95 -0.15 -21.76
C ALA A 17 -18.27 -0.43 -21.01
N GLU A 18 -18.72 -1.70 -21.03
CA GLU A 18 -19.92 -2.08 -20.28
C GLU A 18 -19.74 -1.74 -18.79
N PRO A 19 -20.80 -1.26 -18.10
CA PRO A 19 -20.76 -1.00 -16.68
C PRO A 19 -20.22 -2.19 -15.88
N VAL A 20 -19.36 -1.92 -14.88
CA VAL A 20 -18.80 -2.96 -14.00
C VAL A 20 -19.80 -3.36 -12.93
N LEU A 21 -20.72 -2.47 -12.59
CA LEU A 21 -21.71 -2.63 -11.54
C LEU A 21 -23.10 -2.92 -12.12
N LYS A 22 -23.90 -3.61 -11.33
CA LYS A 22 -25.32 -3.84 -11.63
C LYS A 22 -26.11 -2.53 -11.48
N ASP A 23 -27.16 -2.38 -12.27
CA ASP A 23 -28.11 -1.27 -12.13
C ASP A 23 -28.66 -1.18 -10.72
N GLY A 24 -28.73 0.03 -10.16
CA GLY A 24 -29.22 0.29 -8.81
C GLY A 24 -28.25 -0.12 -7.70
N TRP A 25 -26.97 -0.32 -8.00
CA TRP A 25 -25.96 -0.61 -6.97
C TRP A 25 -25.81 0.54 -5.98
N ASP A 26 -26.01 0.23 -4.68
CA ASP A 26 -25.82 1.17 -3.57
C ASP A 26 -24.46 0.90 -2.90
N ALA A 27 -23.50 1.75 -3.20
CA ALA A 27 -22.13 1.62 -2.71
C ALA A 27 -22.02 1.78 -1.18
N LYS A 28 -22.89 2.61 -0.57
CA LYS A 28 -22.89 2.79 0.88
C LYS A 28 -23.47 1.57 1.58
N GLN A 29 -24.61 1.07 1.12
CA GLN A 29 -25.19 -0.14 1.66
C GLN A 29 -24.24 -1.34 1.54
N ALA A 30 -23.54 -1.47 0.40
CA ALA A 30 -22.52 -2.48 0.20
C ALA A 30 -21.37 -2.33 1.18
N GLY A 31 -20.88 -1.11 1.41
CA GLY A 31 -19.85 -0.82 2.40
C GLY A 31 -20.27 -1.12 3.83
N ASP A 32 -21.48 -0.73 4.21
CA ASP A 32 -22.06 -0.98 5.56
C ASP A 32 -22.16 -2.49 5.84
N LYS A 33 -22.59 -3.27 4.84
CA LYS A 33 -22.70 -4.74 4.94
C LYS A 33 -21.33 -5.40 5.14
N VAL A 34 -20.33 -4.96 4.37
CA VAL A 34 -18.94 -5.45 4.53
C VAL A 34 -18.41 -5.11 5.92
N MET A 35 -18.61 -3.86 6.41
CA MET A 35 -18.15 -3.45 7.73
C MET A 35 -18.81 -4.24 8.86
N ALA A 36 -20.09 -4.59 8.74
CA ALA A 36 -20.80 -5.40 9.72
C ALA A 36 -20.23 -6.82 9.87
N GLY A 37 -19.59 -7.36 8.81
CA GLY A 37 -18.96 -8.67 8.80
C GLY A 37 -17.50 -8.71 9.25
N MET A 38 -16.88 -7.55 9.56
CA MET A 38 -15.48 -7.49 9.98
C MET A 38 -15.26 -8.02 11.40
N ILE A 39 -14.09 -8.61 11.62
CA ILE A 39 -13.61 -9.02 12.94
C ILE A 39 -12.42 -8.19 13.37
N LYS A 40 -12.23 -8.00 14.68
CA LYS A 40 -11.01 -7.41 15.25
C LYS A 40 -9.88 -8.44 15.24
N VAL A 41 -8.71 -8.05 14.71
CA VAL A 41 -7.50 -8.88 14.64
C VAL A 41 -6.55 -8.60 15.80
N SER A 42 -6.29 -7.32 16.06
CA SER A 42 -5.34 -6.90 17.11
C SER A 42 -5.73 -7.47 18.48
N ALA A 43 -4.73 -7.97 19.20
CA ALA A 43 -4.90 -8.59 20.51
C ALA A 43 -5.53 -7.65 21.55
N ALA A 44 -6.09 -8.20 22.64
CA ALA A 44 -6.86 -7.44 23.61
C ALA A 44 -6.05 -6.35 24.34
N GLN A 45 -4.76 -6.57 24.58
CA GLN A 45 -3.85 -5.63 25.24
C GLN A 45 -3.41 -4.47 24.36
N VAL A 46 -3.54 -4.58 23.02
CA VAL A 46 -3.10 -3.57 22.06
C VAL A 46 -3.94 -2.32 22.22
N LYS A 47 -3.28 -1.18 22.42
CA LYS A 47 -3.87 0.15 22.53
C LYS A 47 -3.76 0.95 21.24
N GLY A 48 -2.76 0.68 20.42
CA GLY A 48 -2.58 1.30 19.11
C GLY A 48 -2.05 0.29 18.11
N ALA A 49 -2.69 0.24 16.94
CA ALA A 49 -2.34 -0.63 15.82
C ALA A 49 -2.47 0.12 14.50
N HIS A 50 -1.64 -0.20 13.50
CA HIS A 50 -1.72 0.47 12.20
C HIS A 50 -1.09 -0.35 11.08
N ASP A 51 -1.51 -0.04 9.83
CA ASP A 51 -0.89 -0.44 8.57
C ASP A 51 -0.57 -1.94 8.48
N ALA A 52 -1.62 -2.74 8.34
CA ALA A 52 -1.52 -4.18 8.18
C ALA A 52 -1.44 -4.61 6.71
N ASP A 53 -0.84 -5.78 6.48
CA ASP A 53 -0.87 -6.51 5.21
C ASP A 53 -1.25 -7.97 5.47
N LEU A 54 -1.64 -8.70 4.42
CA LEU A 54 -2.09 -10.08 4.56
C LEU A 54 -1.61 -10.97 3.42
N ALA A 55 -1.43 -12.25 3.73
CA ALA A 55 -1.31 -13.34 2.78
C ALA A 55 -2.34 -14.43 3.12
N LEU A 56 -2.83 -15.14 2.10
CA LEU A 56 -3.88 -16.15 2.26
C LEU A 56 -3.40 -17.48 1.69
N VAL A 57 -3.59 -18.55 2.46
CA VAL A 57 -3.24 -19.92 2.05
C VAL A 57 -4.26 -20.90 2.61
N GLY A 58 -4.94 -21.65 1.74
CA GLY A 58 -6.00 -22.56 2.13
C GLY A 58 -7.07 -21.83 2.96
N ASP A 59 -7.41 -22.36 4.11
CA ASP A 59 -8.43 -21.78 5.00
C ASP A 59 -7.87 -20.75 6.01
N ARG A 60 -6.70 -20.15 5.76
CA ARG A 60 -6.06 -19.22 6.70
C ARG A 60 -5.62 -17.92 6.06
N ALA A 61 -5.82 -16.84 6.82
CA ALA A 61 -5.16 -15.56 6.59
C ALA A 61 -4.00 -15.38 7.58
N TYR A 62 -2.90 -14.86 7.07
CA TYR A 62 -1.69 -14.48 7.81
C TYR A 62 -1.56 -12.98 7.72
N VAL A 63 -1.96 -12.28 8.77
CA VAL A 63 -1.99 -10.82 8.84
C VAL A 63 -0.77 -10.34 9.60
N VAL A 64 0.03 -9.48 8.97
CA VAL A 64 1.12 -8.77 9.65
C VAL A 64 0.65 -7.36 9.99
N GLU A 65 0.87 -6.92 11.21
CA GLU A 65 0.47 -5.59 11.71
C GLU A 65 1.53 -5.03 12.65
N HIS A 66 1.56 -3.71 12.83
CA HIS A 66 2.36 -3.12 13.88
C HIS A 66 1.48 -2.57 14.99
N ASP A 67 1.89 -2.86 16.22
CA ASP A 67 1.14 -2.65 17.44
C ASP A 67 1.94 -1.89 18.49
N ASN A 68 1.23 -1.37 19.50
CA ASN A 68 1.79 -0.95 20.77
C ASN A 68 0.77 -1.12 21.91
N ASP A 69 1.26 -1.39 23.12
CA ASP A 69 0.44 -1.64 24.32
C ASP A 69 0.36 -0.42 25.25
N ILE A 70 0.97 0.72 24.87
CA ILE A 70 1.15 1.84 25.80
C ILE A 70 0.18 2.99 25.60
N LYS A 71 -0.24 3.26 24.36
CA LYS A 71 -1.12 4.39 24.04
C LYS A 71 -1.97 4.16 22.78
N PRO A 72 -3.13 4.84 22.66
CA PRO A 72 -3.88 4.88 21.41
C PRO A 72 -3.05 5.47 20.28
N GLY A 73 -3.30 5.00 19.06
CA GLY A 73 -2.63 5.45 17.87
C GLY A 73 -1.25 4.85 17.65
N HIS A 74 -0.68 5.14 16.48
CA HIS A 74 0.69 4.79 16.13
C HIS A 74 1.70 5.84 16.65
N GLY A 75 3.01 5.60 16.42
CA GLY A 75 4.05 6.56 16.84
C GLY A 75 4.46 6.40 18.30
N ALA A 76 4.39 5.18 18.82
CA ALA A 76 4.83 4.85 20.18
C ALA A 76 6.36 4.67 20.34
N GLY A 77 7.14 5.03 19.32
CA GLY A 77 8.61 4.93 19.34
C GLY A 77 9.06 3.48 19.57
N ASN A 78 10.01 3.29 20.47
CA ASN A 78 10.59 1.96 20.79
C ASN A 78 9.56 0.93 21.31
N ALA A 79 8.38 1.36 21.72
CA ALA A 79 7.31 0.46 22.15
C ALA A 79 6.49 -0.10 20.97
N GLN A 80 6.73 0.35 19.71
CA GLN A 80 6.13 -0.27 18.54
C GLN A 80 6.85 -1.55 18.17
N TYR A 81 6.06 -2.58 17.93
CA TYR A 81 6.51 -3.90 17.50
C TYR A 81 5.63 -4.43 16.36
N CYS A 82 6.09 -5.48 15.68
CA CYS A 82 5.31 -6.15 14.66
C CYS A 82 4.98 -7.57 15.07
N VAL A 83 3.79 -8.02 14.69
CA VAL A 83 3.29 -9.39 14.89
C VAL A 83 2.76 -9.96 13.57
N LEU A 84 2.62 -11.29 13.55
CA LEU A 84 1.86 -12.03 12.56
C LEU A 84 0.69 -12.71 13.28
N THR A 85 -0.54 -12.40 12.83
CA THR A 85 -1.77 -12.99 13.37
C THR A 85 -2.35 -13.97 12.37
N VAL A 86 -2.63 -15.20 12.82
CA VAL A 86 -3.26 -16.26 12.02
C VAL A 86 -4.75 -16.26 12.27
N ILE A 87 -5.54 -16.20 11.20
CA ILE A 87 -7.00 -16.16 11.22
C ILE A 87 -7.53 -17.34 10.42
N ASN A 88 -8.50 -18.06 10.98
CA ASN A 88 -9.25 -19.08 10.27
C ASN A 88 -10.36 -18.43 9.43
N LEU A 89 -10.33 -18.61 8.12
CA LEU A 89 -11.29 -17.97 7.18
C LEU A 89 -12.71 -18.54 7.27
N LYS A 90 -12.87 -19.79 7.75
CA LYS A 90 -14.20 -20.43 7.89
C LYS A 90 -14.91 -19.98 9.16
N SER A 91 -14.19 -19.94 10.28
CA SER A 91 -14.77 -19.54 11.57
C SER A 91 -14.68 -18.04 11.82
N MET A 92 -13.90 -17.31 11.04
CA MET A 92 -13.58 -15.89 11.24
C MET A 92 -13.04 -15.63 12.66
N GLN A 93 -12.10 -16.48 13.11
CA GLN A 93 -11.50 -16.37 14.45
C GLN A 93 -9.99 -16.29 14.37
N VAL A 94 -9.41 -15.47 15.24
CA VAL A 94 -7.97 -15.44 15.46
C VAL A 94 -7.53 -16.75 16.14
N GLU A 95 -6.63 -17.48 15.50
CA GLU A 95 -6.06 -18.73 16.05
C GLU A 95 -4.79 -18.48 16.87
N ARG A 96 -3.93 -17.57 16.40
CA ARG A 96 -2.62 -17.30 17.01
C ARG A 96 -2.15 -15.88 16.72
N VAL A 97 -1.37 -15.31 17.65
CA VAL A 97 -0.57 -14.10 17.47
C VAL A 97 0.89 -14.45 17.75
N ILE A 98 1.77 -14.17 16.78
CA ILE A 98 3.16 -14.60 16.77
C ILE A 98 4.06 -13.36 16.68
N PRO A 99 4.96 -13.11 17.65
CA PRO A 99 5.90 -11.99 17.57
C PRO A 99 6.79 -12.08 16.33
N MET A 100 6.93 -10.95 15.62
CA MET A 100 7.75 -10.86 14.42
C MET A 100 9.04 -10.08 14.67
N ALA A 101 8.95 -8.86 15.19
CA ALA A 101 10.10 -7.99 15.44
C ALA A 101 9.76 -6.86 16.42
N LYS A 102 10.71 -6.49 17.27
CA LYS A 102 10.62 -5.35 18.19
C LYS A 102 11.93 -4.59 18.28
N SER A 103 11.88 -3.39 18.86
CA SER A 103 13.05 -2.53 19.09
C SER A 103 14.19 -3.28 19.79
N ALA A 104 15.40 -3.15 19.26
CA ALA A 104 16.64 -3.71 19.80
C ALA A 104 16.61 -5.23 20.06
N GLU A 105 15.74 -5.97 19.39
CA GLU A 105 15.64 -7.42 19.50
C GLU A 105 16.91 -8.09 18.97
N ALA A 106 17.40 -9.10 19.70
CA ALA A 106 18.51 -9.94 19.28
C ALA A 106 17.97 -11.19 18.56
N PHE A 107 18.44 -11.42 17.35
CA PHE A 107 18.22 -12.62 16.56
C PHE A 107 19.49 -13.47 16.53
N ALA A 108 19.43 -14.69 16.00
CA ALA A 108 20.58 -15.58 15.96
C ALA A 108 21.78 -14.97 15.22
N ASN A 109 21.53 -14.17 14.16
CA ASN A 109 22.57 -13.60 13.29
C ASN A 109 22.85 -12.11 13.53
N VAL A 110 21.92 -11.34 14.12
CA VAL A 110 22.08 -9.89 14.26
C VAL A 110 21.13 -9.32 15.32
N LYS A 111 21.47 -8.13 15.84
CA LYS A 111 20.60 -7.34 16.69
C LYS A 111 19.99 -6.19 15.89
N LEU A 112 18.66 -6.00 15.98
CA LEU A 112 17.95 -4.87 15.39
C LEU A 112 18.38 -3.53 16.01
N PRO A 113 18.27 -2.42 15.29
CA PRO A 113 18.47 -1.09 15.85
C PRO A 113 17.45 -0.78 16.95
N SER A 114 17.79 0.16 17.82
CA SER A 114 16.85 0.72 18.78
C SER A 114 15.95 1.73 18.08
N GLY A 115 14.66 1.41 17.96
CA GLY A 115 13.67 2.23 17.30
C GLY A 115 12.37 1.51 17.07
N ALA A 116 11.37 2.19 16.52
CA ALA A 116 10.09 1.60 16.18
C ALA A 116 10.25 0.51 15.12
N CYS A 117 9.56 -0.64 15.29
CA CYS A 117 9.31 -1.59 14.22
C CYS A 117 7.90 -1.35 13.67
N PHE A 118 7.76 -1.14 12.35
CA PHE A 118 6.50 -0.69 11.75
C PHE A 118 6.44 -0.99 10.24
N VAL A 119 5.32 -0.69 9.59
CA VAL A 119 5.08 -0.90 8.15
C VAL A 119 5.40 -2.34 7.74
N PRO A 120 4.80 -3.35 8.40
CA PRO A 120 5.04 -4.73 7.99
C PRO A 120 4.35 -5.04 6.65
N ARG A 121 4.98 -5.92 5.86
CA ARG A 121 4.41 -6.46 4.61
C ARG A 121 4.66 -7.95 4.56
N VAL A 122 3.79 -8.66 3.86
CA VAL A 122 3.93 -10.11 3.70
C VAL A 122 3.72 -10.54 2.26
N ILE A 123 4.53 -11.49 1.81
CA ILE A 123 4.39 -12.12 0.50
C ILE A 123 4.60 -13.63 0.62
N ARG A 124 3.85 -14.38 -0.14
CA ARG A 124 4.06 -15.81 -0.28
C ARG A 124 5.30 -16.06 -1.16
N LEU A 125 6.26 -16.85 -0.69
CA LEU A 125 7.41 -17.29 -1.47
C LEU A 125 7.09 -18.57 -2.24
N ASP A 126 6.55 -19.57 -1.53
CA ASP A 126 6.20 -20.88 -2.05
C ASP A 126 4.99 -21.47 -1.29
N GLU A 127 4.75 -22.77 -1.41
CA GLU A 127 3.63 -23.46 -0.73
C GLU A 127 3.80 -23.56 0.80
N HIS A 128 5.02 -23.37 1.31
CA HIS A 128 5.35 -23.58 2.72
C HIS A 128 5.90 -22.35 3.42
N THR A 129 6.18 -21.27 2.68
CA THR A 129 6.92 -20.12 3.23
C THR A 129 6.27 -18.80 2.86
N HIS A 130 6.08 -17.97 3.89
CA HIS A 130 5.81 -16.55 3.74
C HIS A 130 7.06 -15.75 4.12
N ARG A 131 7.37 -14.68 3.39
CA ARG A 131 8.34 -13.67 3.79
C ARG A 131 7.61 -12.46 4.32
N SER A 132 7.99 -12.05 5.53
CA SER A 132 7.49 -10.83 6.15
C SER A 132 8.59 -9.79 6.22
N TYR A 133 8.28 -8.57 5.75
CA TYR A 133 9.17 -7.41 5.78
C TYR A 133 8.77 -6.50 6.94
N VAL A 134 9.74 -5.77 7.47
CA VAL A 134 9.51 -4.77 8.53
C VAL A 134 10.49 -3.61 8.36
N ALA A 135 10.02 -2.39 8.53
CA ALA A 135 10.86 -1.22 8.67
C ALA A 135 11.20 -1.02 10.15
N CYS A 136 12.49 -0.87 10.45
CA CYS A 136 12.99 -0.53 11.78
C CYS A 136 13.60 0.85 11.75
N ALA A 137 13.09 1.78 12.57
CA ALA A 137 13.68 3.09 12.71
C ALA A 137 15.01 2.96 13.47
N ASP A 138 16.07 3.55 12.93
CA ASP A 138 17.32 3.74 13.66
C ASP A 138 17.28 5.11 14.34
N GLN A 139 17.13 5.15 15.64
CA GLN A 139 17.15 6.39 16.43
C GLN A 139 18.56 6.82 16.83
N SER A 140 19.60 6.03 16.52
CA SER A 140 20.97 6.49 16.60
C SER A 140 21.18 7.66 15.62
N GLY A 141 22.15 8.52 15.84
CA GLY A 141 22.32 9.85 15.20
C GLY A 141 22.05 10.02 13.70
N ARG A 142 21.83 8.95 12.93
CA ARG A 142 21.50 9.01 11.50
C ARG A 142 20.00 9.10 11.22
N ARG A 143 19.13 8.69 12.14
CA ARG A 143 17.65 8.69 12.02
C ARG A 143 17.13 8.14 10.70
N GLN A 144 17.65 7.02 10.24
CA GLN A 144 17.24 6.39 8.98
C GLN A 144 16.46 5.11 9.24
N SER A 145 15.43 4.85 8.44
CA SER A 145 14.78 3.54 8.46
C SER A 145 15.66 2.49 7.80
N GLN A 146 15.57 1.29 8.32
CA GLN A 146 16.21 0.09 7.78
C GLN A 146 15.12 -0.94 7.52
N THR A 147 15.10 -1.53 6.34
CA THR A 147 14.12 -2.57 6.01
C THR A 147 14.75 -3.96 6.18
N TRP A 148 14.03 -4.83 6.88
CA TRP A 148 14.44 -6.19 7.21
C TRP A 148 13.38 -7.18 6.77
N TYR A 149 13.72 -8.47 6.64
CA TYR A 149 12.76 -9.54 6.40
C TYR A 149 13.05 -10.79 7.24
N ARG A 150 12.00 -11.55 7.53
CA ARG A 150 12.04 -12.89 8.12
C ARG A 150 11.14 -13.81 7.32
N ASP A 151 11.53 -15.08 7.27
CA ASP A 151 10.72 -16.12 6.67
C ASP A 151 9.90 -16.85 7.74
N PHE A 152 8.64 -17.10 7.45
CA PHE A 152 7.70 -17.80 8.29
C PHE A 152 7.36 -19.16 7.66
N ASP A 153 7.67 -20.26 8.35
CA ASP A 153 7.32 -21.61 7.91
C ASP A 153 5.87 -21.92 8.25
N LEU A 154 5.06 -22.20 7.23
CA LEU A 154 3.63 -22.49 7.36
C LEU A 154 3.34 -23.84 8.02
N ARG A 155 4.27 -24.79 7.97
CA ARG A 155 4.11 -26.11 8.61
C ARG A 155 4.47 -26.05 10.09
N LEU A 156 5.59 -25.39 10.42
CA LEU A 156 6.04 -25.20 11.79
C LEU A 156 5.25 -24.11 12.52
N GLN A 157 4.55 -23.24 11.78
CA GLN A 157 3.86 -22.05 12.28
C GLN A 157 4.81 -21.17 13.15
N ALA A 158 6.01 -20.94 12.62
CA ALA A 158 7.07 -20.20 13.28
C ALA A 158 7.94 -19.40 12.32
N PHE A 159 8.44 -18.28 12.78
CA PHE A 159 9.47 -17.52 12.07
C PHE A 159 10.85 -18.20 12.20
N SER A 160 11.69 -18.01 11.17
CA SER A 160 13.11 -18.34 11.23
C SER A 160 13.79 -17.64 12.42
N PRO A 161 14.85 -18.23 13.02
CA PRO A 161 15.61 -17.58 14.10
C PRO A 161 16.40 -16.36 13.61
N ASP A 162 16.64 -16.26 12.30
CA ASP A 162 17.40 -15.19 11.66
C ASP A 162 16.50 -14.10 11.09
N ILE A 163 17.05 -12.88 10.97
CA ILE A 163 16.47 -11.75 10.29
C ILE A 163 17.52 -11.13 9.33
N HIS A 164 17.11 -10.70 8.15
CA HIS A 164 18.02 -10.27 7.09
C HIS A 164 17.68 -8.87 6.59
N ARG A 165 18.71 -8.12 6.15
CA ARG A 165 18.53 -6.82 5.51
C ARG A 165 17.98 -6.97 4.09
N VAL A 166 16.95 -6.21 3.77
CA VAL A 166 16.51 -6.02 2.39
C VAL A 166 17.54 -5.16 1.65
N LYS A 167 17.83 -5.52 0.42
CA LYS A 167 18.73 -4.76 -0.46
C LYS A 167 17.93 -3.83 -1.38
N LEU A 168 18.56 -2.74 -1.78
CA LEU A 168 18.09 -1.81 -2.80
C LEU A 168 19.07 -1.80 -3.96
N ARG A 169 18.60 -2.11 -5.16
CA ARG A 169 19.38 -1.99 -6.40
C ARG A 169 18.96 -0.70 -7.11
N THR A 170 19.96 0.13 -7.38
CA THR A 170 19.86 1.36 -8.16
C THR A 170 20.83 1.30 -9.35
N ALA A 171 20.88 2.35 -10.13
CA ALA A 171 21.88 2.45 -11.23
C ALA A 171 23.33 2.36 -10.74
N ASP A 172 23.62 2.70 -9.48
CA ASP A 172 24.97 2.69 -8.89
C ASP A 172 25.40 1.36 -8.29
N GLY A 173 24.48 0.42 -8.13
CA GLY A 173 24.76 -0.88 -7.52
C GLY A 173 23.71 -1.35 -6.55
N THR A 174 24.10 -2.32 -5.73
CA THR A 174 23.22 -2.94 -4.71
C THR A 174 23.72 -2.59 -3.32
N PHE A 175 22.86 -2.04 -2.51
CA PHE A 175 23.12 -1.53 -1.17
C PHE A 175 22.12 -2.12 -0.17
N ASP A 176 22.30 -1.91 1.12
CA ASP A 176 21.21 -2.08 2.08
C ASP A 176 20.10 -1.07 1.76
N MET A 177 18.84 -1.49 1.88
CA MET A 177 17.70 -0.60 1.61
C MET A 177 17.65 0.51 2.65
N GLU A 178 18.22 1.65 2.27
CA GLU A 178 18.27 2.88 3.08
C GLU A 178 17.91 4.10 2.22
N PRO A 179 17.25 5.12 2.81
CA PRO A 179 16.81 6.32 2.07
C PRO A 179 17.91 7.01 1.29
N ARG A 180 19.14 7.09 1.83
CA ARG A 180 20.26 7.80 1.20
C ARG A 180 20.62 7.30 -0.21
N TYR A 181 20.53 6.00 -0.44
CA TYR A 181 20.85 5.43 -1.77
C TYR A 181 19.71 5.67 -2.76
N PHE A 182 18.48 5.62 -2.29
CA PHE A 182 17.30 5.96 -3.09
C PHE A 182 17.33 7.42 -3.53
N HIS A 183 17.65 8.34 -2.62
CA HIS A 183 17.76 9.77 -2.93
C HIS A 183 18.92 10.08 -3.87
N ALA A 184 20.06 9.44 -3.67
CA ALA A 184 21.21 9.63 -4.56
C ALA A 184 20.90 9.19 -6.00
N ASP A 185 20.17 8.08 -6.17
CA ASP A 185 19.69 7.62 -7.48
C ASP A 185 18.70 8.59 -8.10
N ALA A 186 17.71 9.08 -7.33
CA ALA A 186 16.73 10.07 -7.80
C ALA A 186 17.41 11.40 -8.19
N ALA A 187 18.39 11.87 -7.42
CA ALA A 187 19.10 13.11 -7.70
C ALA A 187 19.82 13.09 -9.06
N LYS A 188 20.33 11.94 -9.49
CA LYS A 188 20.93 11.76 -10.83
C LYS A 188 19.93 11.91 -11.97
N GLN A 189 18.65 11.68 -11.69
CA GLN A 189 17.56 11.88 -12.64
C GLN A 189 16.97 13.30 -12.57
N GLY A 190 17.60 14.20 -11.81
CA GLY A 190 17.20 15.60 -11.67
C GLY A 190 16.18 15.88 -10.56
N PHE A 191 15.91 14.90 -9.70
CA PHE A 191 15.03 15.12 -8.55
C PHE A 191 15.78 15.75 -7.38
N GLN A 192 15.15 16.71 -6.74
CA GLN A 192 15.74 17.39 -5.58
C GLN A 192 15.73 16.46 -4.37
N GLU A 193 16.87 16.32 -3.69
CA GLU A 193 16.95 15.57 -2.44
C GLU A 193 16.12 16.26 -1.36
N PRO A 194 15.20 15.56 -0.67
CA PRO A 194 14.44 16.15 0.41
C PRO A 194 15.35 16.46 1.61
N ALA A 195 15.20 17.66 2.15
CA ALA A 195 16.03 18.17 3.25
C ALA A 195 16.01 17.31 4.54
N LYS A 196 15.03 16.41 4.69
CA LYS A 196 14.84 15.52 5.85
C LYS A 196 14.41 14.12 5.42
N ALA A 197 15.18 13.50 4.55
CA ALA A 197 14.97 12.12 4.17
C ALA A 197 15.27 11.19 5.35
N PHE A 198 14.25 10.49 5.83
CA PHE A 198 14.44 9.64 6.99
C PHE A 198 13.84 8.23 6.77
N GLY A 199 12.86 8.04 5.90
CA GLY A 199 12.21 6.77 5.67
C GLY A 199 12.06 6.37 4.20
N LEU A 200 12.36 5.12 3.90
CA LEU A 200 12.04 4.46 2.64
C LEU A 200 11.26 3.20 2.99
N TYR A 201 10.02 3.09 2.50
CA TYR A 201 9.07 2.10 2.98
C TYR A 201 8.38 1.34 1.85
N LEU A 202 7.98 0.10 2.16
CA LEU A 202 7.14 -0.76 1.35
C LEU A 202 5.67 -0.54 1.78
N LEU A 203 5.07 0.58 1.40
CA LEU A 203 3.69 0.91 1.78
C LEU A 203 2.64 0.39 0.79
N ASP A 204 3.03 0.13 -0.44
CA ASP A 204 2.16 -0.43 -1.46
C ASP A 204 1.98 -1.95 -1.30
N SER A 205 0.91 -2.48 -1.89
CA SER A 205 0.71 -3.92 -2.02
C SER A 205 1.66 -4.52 -3.07
N PHE A 206 2.12 -5.75 -2.85
CA PHE A 206 2.84 -6.51 -3.89
C PHE A 206 1.88 -6.95 -5.00
N LYS A 207 2.21 -6.64 -6.25
CA LYS A 207 1.39 -6.94 -7.43
C LYS A 207 2.14 -7.87 -8.37
N GLN A 208 1.43 -8.87 -8.89
CA GLN A 208 1.96 -9.74 -9.93
C GLN A 208 1.55 -9.17 -11.29
N ILE A 209 2.51 -8.62 -12.03
CA ILE A 209 2.31 -8.03 -13.35
C ILE A 209 3.38 -8.56 -14.30
N ASP A 210 2.99 -9.17 -15.39
CA ASP A 210 3.89 -9.75 -16.41
C ASP A 210 4.96 -10.70 -15.80
N GLY A 211 4.56 -11.52 -14.83
CA GLY A 211 5.45 -12.48 -14.16
C GLY A 211 6.42 -11.87 -13.15
N ARG A 212 6.35 -10.57 -12.91
CA ARG A 212 7.19 -9.85 -11.95
C ARG A 212 6.40 -9.41 -10.73
N THR A 213 7.05 -9.37 -9.59
CA THR A 213 6.49 -8.77 -8.37
C THR A 213 6.82 -7.30 -8.32
N LEU A 214 5.83 -6.46 -8.51
CA LEU A 214 5.95 -5.00 -8.61
C LEU A 214 5.27 -4.30 -7.43
N LEU A 215 5.74 -3.10 -7.10
CA LEU A 215 5.21 -2.24 -6.05
C LEU A 215 5.67 -0.80 -6.25
N ALA A 216 4.98 0.14 -5.62
CA ALA A 216 5.54 1.46 -5.39
C ALA A 216 6.37 1.45 -4.09
N ILE A 217 7.59 1.98 -4.14
CA ILE A 217 8.36 2.29 -2.94
C ILE A 217 8.21 3.76 -2.60
N ASN A 218 8.10 4.04 -1.31
CA ASN A 218 7.61 5.31 -0.81
C ASN A 218 8.60 5.91 0.17
N ASN A 219 8.94 7.16 -0.06
CA ASN A 219 9.69 7.95 0.88
C ASN A 219 8.74 8.79 1.75
N PHE A 220 8.95 8.74 3.07
CA PHE A 220 8.21 9.56 4.04
C PHE A 220 9.18 10.11 5.11
N PRO A 221 9.14 11.37 5.47
CA PRO A 221 8.26 12.48 5.01
C PRO A 221 8.76 13.21 3.74
N GLY A 222 9.63 12.58 3.01
CA GLY A 222 10.15 13.11 1.75
C GLY A 222 9.08 13.22 0.67
N ALA A 223 9.50 13.53 -0.54
CA ALA A 223 8.62 13.77 -1.66
C ALA A 223 9.09 12.98 -2.89
N GLN A 224 9.50 11.74 -2.69
CA GLN A 224 9.96 10.89 -3.79
C GLN A 224 9.39 9.49 -3.67
N ASN A 225 8.84 9.01 -4.76
CA ASN A 225 8.36 7.66 -4.91
C ASN A 225 8.92 7.08 -6.21
N ALA A 226 8.89 5.76 -6.31
CA ALA A 226 9.32 5.07 -7.52
C ALA A 226 8.53 3.80 -7.73
N LEU A 227 8.38 3.41 -9.00
CA LEU A 227 8.05 2.04 -9.37
C LEU A 227 9.28 1.18 -9.13
N ALA A 228 9.08 0.04 -8.49
CA ALA A 228 10.12 -0.93 -8.20
C ALA A 228 9.65 -2.36 -8.41
N THR A 229 10.58 -3.29 -8.48
CA THR A 229 10.32 -4.73 -8.55
C THR A 229 11.14 -5.46 -7.49
N LEU A 230 10.61 -6.57 -6.98
CA LEU A 230 11.40 -7.54 -6.24
C LEU A 230 12.14 -8.46 -7.20
N ASN A 231 13.38 -8.80 -6.88
CA ASN A 231 14.10 -9.86 -7.56
C ASN A 231 13.45 -11.23 -7.31
N GLU A 232 13.91 -12.28 -7.95
CA GLU A 232 13.38 -13.64 -7.82
C GLU A 232 13.50 -14.16 -6.38
N ALA A 233 14.63 -13.92 -5.70
CA ALA A 233 14.84 -14.27 -4.29
C ALA A 233 14.01 -13.44 -3.31
N ARG A 234 13.37 -12.35 -3.79
CA ARG A 234 12.55 -11.42 -2.99
C ARG A 234 13.27 -10.82 -1.78
N ASP A 235 14.57 -10.65 -1.88
CA ASP A 235 15.43 -10.01 -0.89
C ASP A 235 15.99 -8.66 -1.34
N THR A 236 15.84 -8.33 -2.64
CA THR A 236 16.34 -7.12 -3.27
C THR A 236 15.23 -6.39 -4.00
N ILE A 237 15.07 -5.11 -3.71
CA ILE A 237 14.18 -4.18 -4.40
C ILE A 237 15.00 -3.48 -5.48
N GLU A 238 14.54 -3.53 -6.73
CA GLU A 238 15.16 -2.89 -7.87
C GLU A 238 14.33 -1.70 -8.31
N VAL A 239 14.90 -0.49 -8.31
CA VAL A 239 14.24 0.72 -8.80
C VAL A 239 14.11 0.65 -10.32
N ILE A 240 12.89 0.85 -10.82
CA ILE A 240 12.60 0.90 -12.26
C ILE A 240 12.59 2.36 -12.74
N GLY A 241 11.89 3.23 -12.04
CA GLY A 241 11.80 4.64 -12.38
C GLY A 241 11.17 5.49 -11.29
N HIS A 242 11.79 6.63 -11.03
CA HIS A 242 11.29 7.64 -10.09
C HIS A 242 10.13 8.42 -10.70
N TYR A 243 9.12 8.76 -9.90
CA TYR A 243 8.02 9.58 -10.35
C TYR A 243 8.46 11.03 -10.52
N ASN A 244 7.93 11.70 -11.55
CA ASN A 244 8.15 13.14 -11.76
C ASN A 244 7.20 13.94 -10.87
N GLU A 245 7.58 14.09 -9.61
CA GLU A 245 6.77 14.73 -8.58
C GLU A 245 7.18 16.20 -8.45
N PRO A 246 6.21 17.12 -8.47
CA PRO A 246 6.51 18.49 -8.10
C PRO A 246 6.86 18.54 -6.60
N SER A 247 8.02 19.07 -6.25
CA SER A 247 8.51 19.13 -4.85
C SER A 247 7.54 19.83 -3.90
N GLU A 248 6.80 20.80 -4.42
CA GLU A 248 5.75 21.52 -3.68
C GLU A 248 4.55 20.65 -3.33
N ALA A 249 4.27 19.56 -4.06
CA ALA A 249 3.17 18.65 -3.77
C ALA A 249 3.47 17.71 -2.60
N ARG A 250 4.75 17.45 -2.32
CA ARG A 250 5.21 16.58 -1.23
C ARG A 250 4.49 15.23 -1.25
N LEU A 251 4.61 14.50 -2.35
CA LEU A 251 4.00 13.18 -2.52
C LEU A 251 4.75 12.15 -1.68
N THR A 252 4.04 11.31 -0.94
CA THR A 252 4.66 10.40 0.02
C THR A 252 4.30 8.94 -0.22
N GLU A 253 3.06 8.56 -0.09
CA GLU A 253 2.59 7.18 -0.25
C GLU A 253 1.90 7.04 -1.59
N SER A 254 2.23 5.97 -2.31
CA SER A 254 1.60 5.72 -3.61
C SER A 254 1.24 4.25 -3.78
N SER A 255 0.32 4.01 -4.70
CA SER A 255 -0.03 2.68 -5.18
C SER A 255 -0.08 2.69 -6.70
N VAL A 256 0.49 1.67 -7.35
CA VAL A 256 0.71 1.64 -8.80
C VAL A 256 0.10 0.39 -9.40
N ASN A 257 -0.40 0.52 -10.64
CA ASN A 257 -0.79 -0.62 -11.46
C ASN A 257 -0.55 -0.34 -12.94
N ARG A 258 -0.64 -1.36 -13.78
CA ARG A 258 -0.54 -1.26 -15.22
C ARG A 258 -1.92 -1.42 -15.84
N LEU A 259 -2.31 -0.46 -16.69
CA LEU A 259 -3.59 -0.42 -17.38
C LEU A 259 -3.61 -1.37 -18.59
N PRO A 260 -4.79 -1.68 -19.17
CA PRO A 260 -4.91 -2.64 -20.28
C PRO A 260 -4.19 -2.18 -21.55
N ASP A 261 -4.05 -0.87 -21.77
CA ASP A 261 -3.30 -0.27 -22.89
C ASP A 261 -1.77 -0.32 -22.71
N GLY A 262 -1.31 -0.86 -21.58
CA GLY A 262 0.10 -0.93 -21.22
C GLY A 262 0.63 0.27 -20.42
N THR A 263 -0.16 1.32 -20.25
CA THR A 263 0.20 2.51 -19.47
C THR A 263 0.31 2.15 -17.97
N TRP A 264 1.37 2.61 -17.33
CA TRP A 264 1.48 2.63 -15.87
C TRP A 264 0.73 3.82 -15.31
N MET A 265 -0.04 3.61 -14.25
CA MET A 265 -0.68 4.68 -13.49
C MET A 265 -0.43 4.48 -12.00
N ALA A 266 -0.08 5.55 -11.31
CA ALA A 266 -0.01 5.56 -9.85
C ALA A 266 -0.87 6.66 -9.27
N ILE A 267 -1.51 6.38 -8.13
CA ILE A 267 -2.18 7.34 -7.26
C ILE A 267 -1.28 7.62 -6.06
N CYS A 268 -1.04 8.89 -5.79
CA CYS A 268 -0.10 9.34 -4.78
C CYS A 268 -0.79 10.21 -3.72
N ARG A 269 -0.48 9.96 -2.45
CA ARG A 269 -0.86 10.82 -1.33
C ARG A 269 -0.11 12.15 -1.40
N SER A 270 -0.79 13.27 -1.17
CA SER A 270 -0.20 14.61 -1.08
C SER A 270 -0.22 15.14 0.35
N GLU A 271 0.91 15.69 0.81
CA GLU A 271 1.07 16.32 2.14
C GLU A 271 0.94 17.85 2.09
N SER A 272 0.67 18.43 0.91
CA SER A 272 0.60 19.87 0.73
C SER A 272 -0.62 20.31 -0.07
N GLY A 273 -0.83 21.62 -0.17
CA GLY A 273 -1.94 22.23 -0.87
C GLY A 273 -3.30 21.77 -0.32
N ASN A 274 -4.23 21.42 -1.19
CA ASN A 274 -5.56 20.92 -0.82
C ASN A 274 -5.54 19.47 -0.30
N ARG A 275 -4.37 18.82 -0.28
CA ARG A 275 -4.16 17.41 0.11
C ARG A 275 -4.97 16.38 -0.69
N ASN A 276 -5.45 16.77 -1.88
CA ASN A 276 -6.05 15.81 -2.80
C ASN A 276 -4.97 14.91 -3.41
N TYR A 277 -5.38 13.74 -3.87
CA TYR A 277 -4.47 12.80 -4.51
C TYR A 277 -3.95 13.33 -5.84
N ARG A 278 -2.73 12.93 -6.17
CA ARG A 278 -2.09 13.19 -7.46
C ARG A 278 -1.92 11.88 -8.21
N PHE A 279 -2.07 11.95 -9.51
CA PHE A 279 -1.88 10.82 -10.41
C PHE A 279 -0.69 11.09 -11.31
N VAL A 280 0.15 10.09 -11.47
CA VAL A 280 1.26 10.07 -12.42
C VAL A 280 1.07 8.91 -13.38
N THR A 281 1.48 9.06 -14.63
CA THR A 281 1.41 7.99 -15.63
C THR A 281 2.75 7.82 -16.34
N SER A 282 2.99 6.64 -16.91
CA SER A 282 4.19 6.33 -17.67
C SER A 282 3.90 5.27 -18.73
N ALA A 283 4.48 5.42 -19.90
CA ALA A 283 4.39 4.42 -20.95
C ALA A 283 5.39 3.25 -20.74
N ASP A 284 6.51 3.49 -20.09
CA ASP A 284 7.64 2.56 -19.96
C ASP A 284 7.98 2.18 -18.51
N GLY A 285 7.31 2.79 -17.54
CA GLY A 285 7.59 2.66 -16.09
C GLY A 285 8.83 3.42 -15.62
N LYS A 286 9.57 4.07 -16.51
CA LYS A 286 10.81 4.80 -16.22
C LYS A 286 10.62 6.31 -16.26
N THR A 287 9.95 6.79 -17.30
CA THR A 287 9.66 8.22 -17.50
C THR A 287 8.22 8.49 -17.13
N TRP A 288 8.00 9.36 -16.15
CA TRP A 288 6.68 9.62 -15.59
C TRP A 288 6.21 11.04 -15.89
N THR A 289 4.89 11.20 -16.09
CA THR A 289 4.26 12.52 -16.20
C THR A 289 4.35 13.24 -14.85
N ARG A 290 4.18 14.58 -14.88
CA ARG A 290 3.99 15.36 -13.67
C ARG A 290 2.70 14.94 -12.96
N GLY A 291 2.71 14.91 -11.63
CA GLY A 291 1.56 14.54 -10.81
C GLY A 291 0.42 15.55 -10.90
N GLU A 292 -0.77 15.09 -11.28
CA GLU A 292 -1.97 15.90 -11.50
C GLU A 292 -3.17 15.35 -10.76
N GLU A 293 -4.15 16.21 -10.45
CA GLU A 293 -5.45 15.77 -9.93
C GLU A 293 -6.30 15.15 -11.03
N ARG A 294 -7.21 14.26 -10.65
CA ARG A 294 -8.19 13.66 -11.56
C ARG A 294 -9.61 13.96 -11.06
N PRO A 295 -10.57 14.31 -11.94
CA PRO A 295 -11.91 14.73 -11.53
C PRO A 295 -12.69 13.69 -10.72
N PHE A 296 -12.46 12.39 -10.96
CA PHE A 296 -13.14 11.31 -10.26
C PHE A 296 -12.66 11.14 -8.81
N VAL A 297 -11.54 11.77 -8.42
CA VAL A 297 -11.05 11.88 -7.04
C VAL A 297 -10.97 13.36 -6.66
N SER A 298 -12.10 13.94 -6.29
CA SER A 298 -12.24 15.41 -6.18
C SER A 298 -12.07 15.97 -4.78
N LYS A 299 -12.21 15.15 -3.74
CA LYS A 299 -12.20 15.59 -2.33
C LYS A 299 -11.32 14.70 -1.48
N GLY A 300 -10.09 14.46 -1.92
CA GLY A 300 -9.16 13.59 -1.19
C GLY A 300 -8.74 14.14 0.16
N SER A 301 -8.41 13.24 1.07
CA SER A 301 -7.73 13.52 2.33
C SER A 301 -6.37 12.84 2.31
N ASN A 302 -5.37 13.40 3.00
CA ASN A 302 -4.02 12.86 3.02
C ASN A 302 -3.94 11.50 3.73
N SER A 303 -4.17 10.43 3.00
CA SER A 303 -4.08 9.05 3.47
C SER A 303 -3.52 8.14 2.39
N LYS A 304 -3.03 6.97 2.77
CA LYS A 304 -2.51 5.97 1.82
C LYS A 304 -3.63 5.58 0.83
N PRO A 305 -3.38 5.66 -0.48
CA PRO A 305 -4.27 5.10 -1.49
C PRO A 305 -4.03 3.60 -1.65
N THR A 306 -4.92 2.93 -2.37
CA THR A 306 -4.72 1.58 -2.88
C THR A 306 -5.13 1.50 -4.35
N PHE A 307 -4.40 0.74 -5.14
CA PHE A 307 -4.68 0.54 -6.56
C PHE A 307 -4.34 -0.91 -6.95
N ASP A 308 -5.32 -1.79 -6.85
CA ASP A 308 -5.17 -3.22 -7.07
C ASP A 308 -5.98 -3.70 -8.27
N LYS A 309 -5.76 -4.96 -8.69
CA LYS A 309 -6.51 -5.61 -9.78
C LYS A 309 -6.90 -7.02 -9.36
N PHE A 310 -8.19 -7.34 -9.44
CA PHE A 310 -8.76 -8.64 -9.14
C PHE A 310 -9.72 -9.05 -10.25
N ASP A 311 -9.58 -10.27 -10.78
CA ASP A 311 -10.43 -10.83 -11.85
C ASP A 311 -10.60 -9.88 -13.07
N GLY A 312 -9.51 -9.21 -13.45
CA GLY A 312 -9.53 -8.27 -14.56
C GLY A 312 -10.12 -6.90 -14.26
N ILE A 313 -10.66 -6.68 -13.05
CA ILE A 313 -11.22 -5.41 -12.59
C ILE A 313 -10.17 -4.66 -11.77
N TYR A 314 -9.98 -3.37 -12.07
CA TYR A 314 -9.17 -2.46 -11.28
C TYR A 314 -9.98 -1.91 -10.12
N TYR A 315 -9.36 -1.83 -8.95
CA TYR A 315 -9.89 -1.27 -7.70
C TYR A 315 -9.02 -0.09 -7.29
N LEU A 316 -9.60 1.10 -7.26
CA LEU A 316 -8.93 2.33 -6.82
C LEU A 316 -9.53 2.80 -5.52
N GLY A 317 -8.74 2.74 -4.45
CA GLY A 317 -9.15 3.12 -3.11
C GLY A 317 -8.56 4.46 -2.69
N TRP A 318 -9.41 5.34 -2.16
CA TRP A 318 -9.01 6.67 -1.72
C TRP A 318 -9.87 7.18 -0.57
N GLN A 319 -9.24 7.97 0.30
CA GLN A 319 -9.88 8.59 1.45
C GLN A 319 -10.57 9.88 1.02
N GLU A 320 -11.87 9.99 1.25
CA GLU A 320 -12.61 11.23 1.07
C GLU A 320 -12.51 12.10 2.33
N ALA A 321 -12.29 13.39 2.12
CA ALA A 321 -12.27 14.36 3.21
C ALA A 321 -13.67 14.53 3.82
N SER A 322 -13.81 14.27 5.11
CA SER A 322 -15.05 14.50 5.85
C SER A 322 -15.19 15.94 6.34
N LYS A 323 -14.12 16.73 6.29
CA LYS A 323 -14.11 18.16 6.64
C LYS A 323 -12.99 18.90 5.91
N ILE A 324 -13.12 20.22 5.83
CA ILE A 324 -12.05 21.09 5.35
C ILE A 324 -11.44 21.81 6.57
N VAL A 325 -10.11 21.80 6.65
CA VAL A 325 -9.35 22.46 7.70
C VAL A 325 -8.26 23.29 7.01
N GLU A 326 -8.24 24.59 7.25
CA GLU A 326 -7.26 25.52 6.66
C GLU A 326 -7.13 25.37 5.13
N GLY A 327 -8.25 25.15 4.42
CA GLY A 327 -8.30 25.03 2.97
C GLY A 327 -7.93 23.67 2.41
N HIS A 328 -7.66 22.67 3.24
CA HIS A 328 -7.31 21.31 2.77
C HIS A 328 -8.25 20.24 3.33
N GLY A 329 -8.37 19.13 2.61
CA GLY A 329 -9.17 17.98 2.99
C GLY A 329 -8.60 17.28 4.22
N ALA A 330 -9.45 16.96 5.18
CA ALA A 330 -9.11 16.27 6.42
C ALA A 330 -10.18 15.26 6.86
N GLY A 331 -9.79 14.41 7.79
CA GLY A 331 -10.60 13.32 8.31
C GLY A 331 -10.41 12.02 7.51
N ARG A 332 -10.64 10.89 8.18
CA ARG A 332 -10.41 9.56 7.61
C ARG A 332 -11.55 8.62 7.94
N TYR A 333 -12.78 9.15 7.86
CA TYR A 333 -14.02 8.44 8.19
C TYR A 333 -14.72 7.88 6.97
N ILE A 334 -14.32 8.34 5.76
CA ILE A 334 -14.94 7.96 4.50
C ILE A 334 -13.86 7.42 3.57
N PHE A 335 -13.94 6.15 3.23
CA PHE A 335 -13.07 5.53 2.24
C PHE A 335 -13.91 5.04 1.06
N ASN A 336 -13.50 5.43 -0.12
CA ASN A 336 -14.15 5.06 -1.37
C ASN A 336 -13.32 4.00 -2.10
N LEU A 337 -13.98 2.99 -2.65
CA LEU A 337 -13.38 1.99 -3.52
C LEU A 337 -14.11 1.99 -4.85
N ASP A 338 -13.46 2.57 -5.84
CA ASP A 338 -13.95 2.67 -7.21
C ASP A 338 -13.40 1.53 -8.05
N VAL A 339 -14.17 1.09 -9.05
CA VAL A 339 -13.80 -0.01 -9.95
C VAL A 339 -13.81 0.43 -11.40
N SER A 340 -12.96 -0.22 -12.21
CA SER A 340 -12.86 0.05 -13.64
C SER A 340 -12.37 -1.20 -14.38
N ARG A 341 -12.79 -1.36 -15.67
CA ARG A 341 -12.21 -2.37 -16.58
C ARG A 341 -11.03 -1.81 -17.38
N ASP A 342 -11.04 -0.52 -17.64
CA ASP A 342 -10.14 0.16 -18.57
C ASP A 342 -9.17 1.15 -17.89
N GLY A 343 -9.41 1.47 -16.60
CA GLY A 343 -8.64 2.46 -15.84
C GLY A 343 -8.99 3.92 -16.19
N THR A 344 -9.99 4.14 -17.02
CA THR A 344 -10.45 5.47 -17.45
C THR A 344 -11.87 5.79 -17.01
N THR A 345 -12.76 4.81 -17.07
CA THR A 345 -14.15 4.91 -16.61
C THR A 345 -14.26 4.25 -15.23
N TRP A 346 -14.63 5.03 -14.23
CA TRP A 346 -14.67 4.59 -12.84
C TRP A 346 -16.08 4.64 -12.25
N GLU A 347 -16.47 3.56 -11.54
CA GLU A 347 -17.75 3.43 -10.86
C GLU A 347 -17.52 3.15 -9.37
N ARG A 348 -18.32 3.79 -8.47
CA ARG A 348 -18.21 3.58 -7.03
C ARG A 348 -18.77 2.22 -6.63
N LYS A 349 -17.88 1.28 -6.26
CA LYS A 349 -18.29 -0.04 -5.80
C LYS A 349 -18.61 -0.08 -4.32
N TYR A 350 -17.77 0.55 -3.48
CA TYR A 350 -18.01 0.63 -2.03
C TYR A 350 -17.75 2.05 -1.52
N ARG A 351 -18.56 2.44 -0.56
CA ARG A 351 -18.36 3.61 0.29
C ARG A 351 -18.40 3.17 1.74
N PHE A 352 -17.24 3.11 2.38
CA PHE A 352 -17.09 2.82 3.79
C PHE A 352 -17.17 4.13 4.56
N GLU A 353 -18.18 4.26 5.41
CA GLU A 353 -18.40 5.46 6.20
C GLU A 353 -18.79 5.08 7.63
N SER A 354 -18.03 5.56 8.61
CA SER A 354 -18.16 5.18 10.01
C SER A 354 -17.76 6.33 10.92
N ASN A 355 -18.19 6.30 12.18
CA ASN A 355 -17.71 7.18 13.24
C ASN A 355 -16.28 6.81 13.69
N ASP A 356 -15.86 5.59 13.44
CA ASP A 356 -14.48 5.16 13.55
C ASP A 356 -13.76 5.39 12.21
N SER A 357 -12.45 5.59 12.24
CA SER A 357 -11.71 5.75 11.00
C SER A 357 -11.73 4.48 10.14
N PHE A 358 -11.49 4.63 8.85
CA PHE A 358 -11.25 3.53 7.91
C PHE A 358 -9.97 3.85 7.15
N GLN A 359 -8.81 3.37 7.65
CA GLN A 359 -7.51 3.82 7.19
C GLN A 359 -6.66 2.66 6.69
N TYR A 360 -5.89 2.92 5.64
CA TYR A 360 -4.86 2.02 5.13
C TYR A 360 -5.36 0.60 4.81
N PRO A 361 -6.50 0.42 4.12
CA PRO A 361 -6.92 -0.91 3.74
C PRO A 361 -5.91 -1.54 2.78
N THR A 362 -5.72 -2.84 2.93
CA THR A 362 -4.93 -3.67 2.02
C THR A 362 -5.77 -4.85 1.59
N PHE A 363 -5.88 -5.08 0.29
CA PHE A 363 -6.74 -6.09 -0.31
C PHE A 363 -5.93 -7.23 -0.92
N ARG A 364 -6.45 -8.46 -0.85
CA ARG A 364 -5.90 -9.64 -1.51
C ARG A 364 -7.02 -10.56 -2.00
N GLN A 365 -6.84 -11.08 -3.20
CA GLN A 365 -7.76 -12.09 -3.73
C GLN A 365 -7.32 -13.49 -3.32
N HIS A 366 -8.29 -14.32 -2.93
CA HIS A 366 -8.10 -15.72 -2.61
C HIS A 366 -9.41 -16.49 -2.81
N ASP A 367 -9.36 -17.60 -3.55
CA ASP A 367 -10.51 -18.48 -3.84
C ASP A 367 -11.76 -17.70 -4.30
N GLY A 368 -11.56 -16.83 -5.33
CA GLY A 368 -12.64 -16.04 -5.92
C GLY A 368 -13.21 -14.93 -5.03
N SER A 369 -12.61 -14.68 -3.88
CA SER A 369 -13.03 -13.66 -2.92
C SER A 369 -11.92 -12.65 -2.67
N VAL A 370 -12.30 -11.40 -2.42
CA VAL A 370 -11.34 -10.34 -2.01
C VAL A 370 -11.44 -10.13 -0.51
N TRP A 371 -10.35 -10.39 0.17
CA TRP A 371 -10.19 -10.20 1.61
C TRP A 371 -9.37 -8.94 1.89
N PHE A 372 -9.55 -8.35 3.06
CA PHE A 372 -8.82 -7.13 3.39
C PHE A 372 -8.56 -6.97 4.88
N THR A 373 -7.53 -6.21 5.18
CA THR A 373 -7.26 -5.63 6.49
C THR A 373 -7.49 -4.13 6.44
N VAL A 374 -7.87 -3.52 7.54
CA VAL A 374 -8.02 -2.07 7.66
C VAL A 374 -7.72 -1.62 9.08
N THR A 375 -7.08 -0.48 9.22
CA THR A 375 -6.88 0.19 10.51
C THR A 375 -8.13 0.98 10.87
N GLN A 376 -8.63 0.79 12.10
CA GLN A 376 -9.71 1.58 12.67
C GLN A 376 -9.34 2.15 14.04
N GLY A 377 -10.03 3.25 14.41
CA GLY A 377 -9.91 3.85 15.72
C GLY A 377 -10.92 4.97 15.95
N LYS A 378 -11.29 5.19 17.19
CA LYS A 378 -12.22 6.25 17.59
C LYS A 378 -11.65 7.63 17.28
N GLY A 379 -12.50 8.53 16.79
CA GLY A 379 -12.11 9.92 16.55
C GLY A 379 -10.99 10.09 15.53
N GLY A 380 -10.78 9.14 14.60
CA GLY A 380 -9.71 9.17 13.61
C GLY A 380 -8.38 8.59 14.11
N SER A 381 -8.34 8.02 15.31
CA SER A 381 -7.18 7.29 15.86
C SER A 381 -6.89 6.00 15.09
N THR A 382 -5.82 5.31 15.45
CA THR A 382 -5.41 4.01 14.92
C THR A 382 -5.23 3.03 16.08
N ASP A 383 -6.35 2.39 16.47
CA ASP A 383 -6.40 1.66 17.73
C ASP A 383 -6.43 0.14 17.54
N ARG A 384 -6.84 -0.33 16.36
CA ARG A 384 -7.01 -1.74 16.06
C ARG A 384 -6.94 -2.03 14.56
N ILE A 385 -6.58 -3.25 14.24
CA ILE A 385 -6.75 -3.81 12.89
C ILE A 385 -8.05 -4.61 12.85
N MET A 386 -8.80 -4.39 11.79
CA MET A 386 -9.97 -5.17 11.42
C MET A 386 -9.66 -5.99 10.17
N PHE A 387 -10.30 -7.15 10.07
CA PHE A 387 -10.19 -8.06 8.93
C PHE A 387 -11.59 -8.35 8.40
N GLY A 388 -11.76 -8.39 7.09
CA GLY A 388 -13.03 -8.63 6.44
C GLY A 388 -12.91 -9.16 5.02
N LYS A 389 -14.08 -9.34 4.40
CA LYS A 389 -14.23 -9.84 3.03
C LYS A 389 -15.12 -8.88 2.25
N LEU A 390 -14.74 -8.54 1.02
CA LEU A 390 -15.62 -7.85 0.07
C LEU A 390 -16.64 -8.84 -0.49
N GLU A 391 -17.84 -8.35 -0.77
CA GLU A 391 -18.93 -9.13 -1.37
C GLU A 391 -19.07 -8.90 -2.88
#